data_0cacd54172d054a2f959be214c30bb68
#
_entry.id   0cacd54172d054a2f959be214c30bb68
#
_cell.length_a   1.000
_cell.length_b   1.000
_cell.length_c   1.000
_cell.angle_alpha   90.00
_cell.angle_beta   90.00
_cell.angle_gamma   90.00
#
_symmetry.space_group_name_H-M   'P 1'
#
loop_
_entity.id
_entity.type
_entity.pdbx_description
1 polymer ?
#
loop_
_entity_poly.entity_id
_entity_poly.type
_entity_poly.pdbx_seq_one_letter_code
_entity_poly.pdbx_strand_id
1 'polypeptide(L)'
;PYTEAEINSASKKIIATQKVENGYVRPVAWRGSEMMAISAQHTKIHVAIATWEWGSYFDPKLKVEGIKLNISKWRRPAPDTIPWDTKASGLYMICTLSKHEAEKQGYTDSLMLDYEGNVAEATGANIFFKDKNGELHTPNT
;
A
#
# COMPACT_ATOMS: atom_id res chain seq x y z
N PRO A 1 -20.16 11.94 6.83
CA PRO A 1 -19.32 11.29 5.83
C PRO A 1 -19.44 12.05 4.50
N TYR A 2 -18.36 12.06 3.73
CA TYR A 2 -18.33 12.68 2.42
C TYR A 2 -18.74 11.67 1.35
N THR A 3 -19.37 12.15 0.29
CA THR A 3 -19.70 11.33 -0.88
C THR A 3 -18.45 11.12 -1.76
N GLU A 4 -18.49 10.11 -2.61
CA GLU A 4 -17.44 9.87 -3.61
C GLU A 4 -17.24 11.10 -4.51
N ALA A 5 -18.32 11.74 -4.94
CA ALA A 5 -18.28 12.95 -5.77
C ALA A 5 -17.54 14.12 -5.08
N GLU A 6 -17.75 14.32 -3.78
CA GLU A 6 -17.06 15.35 -3.00
C GLU A 6 -15.57 15.04 -2.88
N ILE A 7 -15.18 13.79 -2.58
CA ILE A 7 -13.76 13.39 -2.50
C ILE A 7 -13.08 13.53 -3.86
N ASN A 8 -13.71 13.10 -4.95
CA ASN A 8 -13.18 13.24 -6.30
C ASN A 8 -13.03 14.71 -6.72
N SER A 9 -14.02 15.55 -6.41
CA SER A 9 -13.95 16.99 -6.69
C SER A 9 -12.81 17.66 -5.90
N ALA A 10 -12.69 17.36 -4.62
CA ALA A 10 -11.63 17.90 -3.77
C ALA A 10 -10.24 17.43 -4.23
N SER A 11 -10.10 16.18 -4.65
CA SER A 11 -8.85 15.63 -5.20
C SER A 11 -8.43 16.36 -6.48
N LYS A 12 -9.35 16.56 -7.42
CA LYS A 12 -9.09 17.34 -8.64
C LYS A 12 -8.70 18.78 -8.33
N LYS A 13 -9.39 19.41 -7.37
CA LYS A 13 -9.12 20.77 -6.97
C LYS A 13 -7.72 20.95 -6.39
N ILE A 14 -7.28 20.04 -5.49
CA ILE A 14 -5.94 20.14 -4.89
C ILE A 14 -4.83 19.93 -5.93
N ILE A 15 -5.00 18.96 -6.86
CA ILE A 15 -4.06 18.73 -7.96
C ILE A 15 -3.89 20.00 -8.79
N ALA A 16 -5.01 20.61 -9.21
CA ALA A 16 -5.00 21.84 -10.02
C ALA A 16 -4.38 23.02 -9.26
N THR A 17 -4.70 23.16 -7.95
CA THR A 17 -4.17 24.25 -7.12
C THR A 17 -2.66 24.16 -6.93
N GLN A 18 -2.14 22.97 -6.74
CA GLN A 18 -0.70 22.71 -6.55
C GLN A 18 0.05 22.50 -7.86
N LYS A 19 -0.64 22.49 -9.00
CA LYS A 19 -0.05 22.33 -10.35
C LYS A 19 0.79 21.04 -10.47
N VAL A 20 0.36 19.97 -9.80
CA VAL A 20 1.04 18.66 -9.87
C VAL A 20 0.68 18.00 -11.20
N GLU A 21 1.66 17.79 -12.07
CA GLU A 21 1.50 17.12 -13.36
C GLU A 21 1.74 15.62 -13.27
N ASN A 22 2.74 15.21 -12.50
CA ASN A 22 3.07 13.81 -12.25
C ASN A 22 3.28 13.61 -10.77
N GLY A 23 2.35 12.95 -10.10
CA GLY A 23 2.42 12.87 -8.66
C GLY A 23 1.50 11.84 -8.05
N TYR A 24 1.45 11.87 -6.75
CA TYR A 24 0.64 11.00 -5.91
C TYR A 24 -0.50 11.77 -5.25
N VAL A 25 -1.68 11.18 -5.22
CA VAL A 25 -2.84 11.71 -4.49
C VAL A 25 -3.21 10.72 -3.40
N ARG A 26 -3.24 11.19 -2.17
CA ARG A 26 -3.57 10.37 -1.00
C ARG A 26 -4.74 10.95 -0.22
N PRO A 27 -5.96 10.49 -0.44
CA PRO A 27 -7.05 10.68 0.51
C PRO A 27 -6.81 9.81 1.74
N VAL A 28 -7.05 10.38 2.93
CA VAL A 28 -6.94 9.68 4.21
C VAL A 28 -8.18 10.01 5.03
N ALA A 29 -8.81 9.00 5.60
CA ALA A 29 -9.90 9.16 6.56
C ALA A 29 -9.53 8.51 7.88
N TRP A 30 -9.86 9.16 9.01
CA TRP A 30 -9.60 8.59 10.33
C TRP A 30 -10.69 9.00 11.33
N ARG A 31 -10.79 8.23 12.40
CA ARG A 31 -11.66 8.53 13.52
C ARG A 31 -11.02 9.55 14.45
N GLY A 32 -11.80 10.49 14.98
CA GLY A 32 -11.33 11.47 15.94
C GLY A 32 -11.04 10.87 17.30
N SER A 33 -10.47 11.71 18.17
CA SER A 33 -9.98 11.35 19.51
C SER A 33 -10.97 11.73 20.63
N GLU A 34 -12.25 11.88 20.31
CA GLU A 34 -13.27 12.31 21.28
C GLU A 34 -13.50 11.29 22.39
N MET A 35 -13.11 10.05 22.18
CA MET A 35 -13.15 9.01 23.20
C MET A 35 -12.07 7.96 22.99
N MET A 36 -11.58 7.40 24.10
CA MET A 36 -10.62 6.30 24.10
C MET A 36 -11.35 5.00 24.43
N ALA A 37 -11.83 4.31 23.41
CA ALA A 37 -12.50 3.01 23.52
C ALA A 37 -12.35 2.20 22.23
N ILE A 38 -12.66 0.91 22.30
CA ILE A 38 -12.72 0.05 21.10
C ILE A 38 -13.83 0.53 20.16
N SER A 39 -15.01 0.86 20.72
CA SER A 39 -16.11 1.44 19.93
C SER A 39 -15.76 2.88 19.53
N ALA A 40 -15.76 3.14 18.23
CA ALA A 40 -15.51 4.46 17.67
C ALA A 40 -16.73 5.04 16.96
N GLN A 41 -17.93 4.51 17.22
CA GLN A 41 -19.15 4.90 16.47
C GLN A 41 -19.53 6.37 16.68
N HIS A 42 -19.25 6.92 17.86
CA HIS A 42 -19.60 8.31 18.19
C HIS A 42 -18.46 9.31 17.95
N THR A 43 -17.31 8.85 17.47
CA THR A 43 -16.21 9.75 17.10
C THR A 43 -16.45 10.39 15.74
N LYS A 44 -15.94 11.59 15.56
CA LYS A 44 -15.98 12.29 14.26
C LYS A 44 -15.11 11.58 13.23
N ILE A 45 -15.52 11.65 11.98
CA ILE A 45 -14.69 11.21 10.85
C ILE A 45 -14.00 12.44 10.28
N HIS A 46 -12.68 12.40 10.26
CA HIS A 46 -11.83 13.40 9.62
C HIS A 46 -11.35 12.88 8.29
N VAL A 47 -11.20 13.80 7.32
CA VAL A 47 -10.67 13.49 5.99
C VAL A 47 -9.65 14.54 5.63
N ALA A 48 -8.52 14.12 5.08
CA ALA A 48 -7.53 14.97 4.44
C ALA A 48 -7.17 14.39 3.08
N ILE A 49 -6.82 15.27 2.15
CA ILE A 49 -6.32 14.86 0.84
C ILE A 49 -4.98 15.57 0.65
N ALA A 50 -3.92 14.79 0.45
CA ALA A 50 -2.59 15.30 0.14
C ALA A 50 -2.22 14.97 -1.30
N THR A 51 -1.48 15.86 -1.95
CA THR A 51 -0.85 15.58 -3.23
C THR A 51 0.56 16.15 -3.26
N TRP A 52 1.46 15.47 -3.94
CA TRP A 52 2.84 15.88 -4.11
C TRP A 52 3.43 15.25 -5.38
N GLU A 53 4.46 15.85 -5.91
CA GLU A 53 5.21 15.24 -6.98
C GLU A 53 5.82 13.93 -6.53
N TRP A 54 5.65 12.90 -7.35
CA TRP A 54 6.17 11.57 -7.07
C TRP A 54 6.88 11.03 -8.29
N GLY A 55 8.16 10.76 -8.14
CA GLY A 55 8.96 10.11 -9.17
C GLY A 55 8.75 8.60 -9.22
N SER A 56 9.80 7.89 -9.55
CA SER A 56 9.80 6.41 -9.52
C SER A 56 9.99 5.89 -8.09
N TYR A 57 9.34 4.78 -7.75
CA TYR A 57 9.60 4.03 -6.51
C TYR A 57 11.05 3.57 -6.38
N PHE A 58 11.71 3.33 -7.50
CA PHE A 58 13.08 2.85 -7.56
C PHE A 58 13.93 3.79 -8.39
N ASP A 59 15.23 3.86 -8.06
CA ASP A 59 16.24 4.48 -8.90
C ASP A 59 16.09 3.97 -10.35
N PRO A 60 16.21 4.84 -11.37
CA PRO A 60 16.15 4.43 -12.77
C PRO A 60 17.09 3.29 -13.14
N LYS A 61 18.25 3.17 -12.51
CA LYS A 61 19.17 2.05 -12.69
C LYS A 61 18.54 0.73 -12.30
N LEU A 62 17.81 0.70 -11.18
CA LEU A 62 17.18 -0.52 -10.66
C LEU A 62 16.06 -1.04 -11.58
N LYS A 63 15.49 -0.19 -12.44
CA LYS A 63 14.54 -0.63 -13.46
C LYS A 63 15.17 -1.49 -14.54
N VAL A 64 16.46 -1.33 -14.79
CA VAL A 64 17.23 -2.08 -15.78
C VAL A 64 17.97 -3.25 -15.14
N GLU A 65 18.62 -3.00 -14.00
CA GLU A 65 19.44 -3.98 -13.29
C GLU A 65 18.60 -4.95 -12.45
N GLY A 66 17.35 -4.58 -12.15
CA GLY A 66 16.47 -5.31 -11.26
C GLY A 66 16.73 -4.99 -9.79
N ILE A 67 15.92 -5.60 -8.91
CA ILE A 67 16.01 -5.45 -7.47
C ILE A 67 16.18 -6.81 -6.80
N LYS A 68 16.74 -6.80 -5.59
CA LYS A 68 16.86 -8.00 -4.76
C LYS A 68 15.74 -8.03 -3.73
N LEU A 69 15.08 -9.15 -3.64
CA LEU A 69 14.05 -9.42 -2.63
C LEU A 69 14.54 -10.51 -1.68
N ASN A 70 14.23 -10.38 -0.39
CA ASN A 70 14.19 -11.50 0.52
C ASN A 70 12.77 -12.04 0.62
N ILE A 71 12.55 -13.11 1.36
CA ILE A 71 11.21 -13.58 1.73
C ILE A 71 10.91 -13.05 3.13
N SER A 72 9.79 -12.34 3.26
CA SER A 72 9.34 -11.83 4.56
C SER A 72 9.03 -12.96 5.53
N LYS A 73 9.34 -12.76 6.81
CA LYS A 73 8.86 -13.62 7.91
C LYS A 73 7.39 -13.40 8.23
N TRP A 74 6.84 -12.23 7.87
CA TRP A 74 5.44 -11.89 8.06
C TRP A 74 4.64 -12.34 6.85
N ARG A 75 3.47 -12.92 7.09
CA ARG A 75 2.55 -13.37 6.05
C ARG A 75 1.36 -12.44 5.93
N ARG A 76 0.77 -12.36 4.74
CA ARG A 76 -0.51 -11.69 4.56
C ARG A 76 -1.57 -12.44 5.35
N PRO A 77 -2.49 -11.72 6.04
CA PRO A 77 -3.50 -12.34 6.89
C PRO A 77 -4.52 -13.14 6.07
N ALA A 78 -5.10 -14.13 6.70
CA ALA A 78 -6.21 -14.90 6.13
C ALA A 78 -7.47 -14.01 6.01
N PRO A 79 -8.36 -14.27 5.04
CA PRO A 79 -9.55 -13.46 4.80
C PRO A 79 -10.50 -13.33 5.98
N ASP A 80 -10.50 -14.29 6.90
CA ASP A 80 -11.38 -14.35 8.08
C ASP A 80 -10.75 -13.75 9.35
N THR A 81 -9.49 -13.30 9.30
CA THR A 81 -8.77 -12.78 10.47
C THR A 81 -8.79 -11.26 10.58
N ILE A 82 -8.95 -10.56 9.47
CA ILE A 82 -8.92 -9.09 9.39
C ILE A 82 -9.58 -8.65 8.08
N PRO A 83 -10.11 -7.42 7.96
CA PRO A 83 -10.60 -6.88 6.68
C PRO A 83 -9.45 -6.70 5.67
N TRP A 84 -8.96 -7.79 5.13
CA TRP A 84 -7.72 -7.91 4.34
C TRP A 84 -7.74 -7.13 3.01
N ASP A 85 -8.92 -6.93 2.43
CA ASP A 85 -9.17 -6.26 1.15
C ASP A 85 -9.30 -4.72 1.28
N THR A 86 -9.01 -4.18 2.47
CA THR A 86 -9.13 -2.74 2.74
C THR A 86 -7.78 -2.02 2.70
N LYS A 87 -7.83 -0.68 2.55
CA LYS A 87 -6.67 0.21 2.73
C LYS A 87 -6.52 0.68 4.19
N ALA A 88 -6.89 -0.15 5.15
CA ALA A 88 -6.73 0.16 6.57
C ALA A 88 -5.25 0.22 6.97
N SER A 89 -4.84 1.26 7.69
CA SER A 89 -3.43 1.50 8.06
C SER A 89 -2.81 0.34 8.85
N GLY A 90 -3.62 -0.36 9.66
CA GLY A 90 -3.17 -1.51 10.44
C GLY A 90 -2.65 -2.69 9.58
N LEU A 91 -3.13 -2.81 8.35
CA LEU A 91 -2.67 -3.85 7.42
C LEU A 91 -1.25 -3.61 6.90
N TYR A 92 -0.81 -2.35 6.90
CA TYR A 92 0.51 -1.97 6.38
C TYR A 92 1.64 -2.11 7.40
N MET A 93 1.32 -2.41 8.65
CA MET A 93 2.34 -2.63 9.69
C MET A 93 3.31 -3.75 9.30
N ILE A 94 2.80 -4.90 8.87
CA ILE A 94 3.63 -6.03 8.44
C ILE A 94 4.45 -5.71 7.19
N CYS A 95 3.90 -4.90 6.26
CA CYS A 95 4.63 -4.45 5.08
C CYS A 95 5.82 -3.57 5.48
N THR A 96 5.60 -2.61 6.39
CA THR A 96 6.65 -1.72 6.91
C THR A 96 7.74 -2.50 7.62
N LEU A 97 7.36 -3.45 8.51
CA LEU A 97 8.33 -4.28 9.23
C LEU A 97 9.14 -5.17 8.27
N SER A 98 8.50 -5.73 7.24
CA SER A 98 9.17 -6.55 6.22
C SER A 98 10.15 -5.72 5.40
N LYS A 99 9.75 -4.53 4.98
CA LYS A 99 10.59 -3.60 4.24
C LYS A 99 11.83 -3.20 5.02
N HIS A 100 11.67 -2.78 6.27
CA HIS A 100 12.78 -2.41 7.13
C HIS A 100 13.76 -3.56 7.37
N GLU A 101 13.26 -4.78 7.53
CA GLU A 101 14.11 -5.95 7.72
C GLU A 101 14.87 -6.29 6.43
N ALA A 102 14.22 -6.21 5.27
CA ALA A 102 14.88 -6.39 3.98
C ALA A 102 16.02 -5.39 3.78
N GLU A 103 15.78 -4.12 4.04
CA GLU A 103 16.78 -3.05 3.92
C GLU A 103 17.98 -3.27 4.84
N LYS A 104 17.76 -3.69 6.10
CA LYS A 104 18.85 -4.06 7.03
C LYS A 104 19.73 -5.20 6.52
N GLN A 105 19.14 -6.12 5.76
CA GLN A 105 19.83 -7.28 5.16
C GLN A 105 20.44 -6.96 3.78
N GLY A 106 20.33 -5.72 3.29
CA GLY A 106 20.86 -5.31 1.98
C GLY A 106 19.99 -5.70 0.79
N TYR A 107 18.71 -6.03 1.03
CA TYR A 107 17.70 -6.22 -0.01
C TYR A 107 16.96 -4.94 -0.29
N THR A 108 16.40 -4.83 -1.49
CA THR A 108 15.63 -3.65 -1.88
C THR A 108 14.19 -3.69 -1.33
N ASP A 109 13.60 -4.89 -1.25
CA ASP A 109 12.24 -5.10 -0.75
C ASP A 109 12.06 -6.54 -0.28
N SER A 110 10.86 -6.91 0.19
CA SER A 110 10.49 -8.26 0.57
C SER A 110 9.38 -8.82 -0.30
N LEU A 111 9.51 -10.11 -0.65
CA LEU A 111 8.42 -10.92 -1.13
C LEU A 111 7.60 -11.40 0.07
N MET A 112 6.31 -11.14 0.05
CA MET A 112 5.39 -11.59 1.08
C MET A 112 4.61 -12.80 0.60
N LEU A 113 4.45 -13.77 1.49
CA LEU A 113 3.61 -14.93 1.27
C LEU A 113 2.25 -14.71 1.94
N ASP A 114 1.23 -15.39 1.45
CA ASP A 114 -0.07 -15.47 2.12
C ASP A 114 -0.03 -16.39 3.34
N TYR A 115 -1.14 -16.53 4.04
CA TYR A 115 -1.28 -17.38 5.23
C TYR A 115 -1.05 -18.87 4.93
N GLU A 116 -1.27 -19.33 3.71
CA GLU A 116 -1.03 -20.70 3.25
C GLU A 116 0.41 -20.94 2.80
N GLY A 117 1.16 -19.87 2.52
CA GLY A 117 2.55 -19.92 2.07
C GLY A 117 2.72 -19.77 0.56
N ASN A 118 1.67 -19.39 -0.16
CA ASN A 118 1.77 -19.05 -1.57
C ASN A 118 2.32 -17.61 -1.71
N VAL A 119 2.88 -17.31 -2.87
CA VAL A 119 3.31 -15.95 -3.19
C VAL A 119 2.10 -15.03 -3.25
N ALA A 120 2.16 -13.91 -2.50
CA ALA A 120 1.11 -12.91 -2.48
C ALA A 120 1.51 -11.64 -3.25
N GLU A 121 2.47 -10.90 -2.74
CA GLU A 121 2.87 -9.59 -3.28
C GLU A 121 4.23 -9.17 -2.75
N ALA A 122 4.78 -8.03 -3.17
CA ALA A 122 5.84 -7.34 -2.47
C ALA A 122 5.26 -6.43 -1.37
N THR A 123 6.10 -5.73 -0.57
CA THR A 123 5.60 -4.93 0.55
C THR A 123 4.69 -3.76 0.14
N GLY A 124 4.82 -3.27 -1.07
CA GLY A 124 4.04 -2.15 -1.60
C GLY A 124 3.76 -2.22 -3.11
N ALA A 125 3.91 -3.40 -3.73
CA ALA A 125 3.73 -3.60 -5.16
C ALA A 125 3.23 -5.00 -5.48
N ASN A 126 2.42 -5.10 -6.52
CA ASN A 126 2.02 -6.39 -7.07
C ASN A 126 3.22 -7.09 -7.70
N ILE A 127 3.14 -8.42 -7.80
CA ILE A 127 4.18 -9.25 -8.41
C ILE A 127 3.62 -10.00 -9.63
N PHE A 128 4.44 -10.08 -10.65
CA PHE A 128 4.15 -10.85 -11.85
C PHE A 128 5.34 -11.74 -12.17
N PHE A 129 5.04 -12.96 -12.61
CA PHE A 129 6.04 -13.93 -13.06
C PHE A 129 5.81 -14.23 -14.53
N LYS A 130 6.88 -14.29 -15.29
CA LYS A 130 6.84 -14.80 -16.66
C LYS A 130 7.37 -16.23 -16.63
N ASP A 131 6.55 -17.17 -17.05
CA ASP A 131 6.92 -18.56 -17.11
C ASP A 131 7.82 -18.87 -18.34
N LYS A 132 8.27 -20.13 -18.45
CA LYS A 132 9.10 -20.60 -19.57
C LYS A 132 8.40 -20.56 -20.94
N ASN A 133 7.06 -20.53 -20.96
CA ASN A 133 6.27 -20.42 -22.18
C ASN A 133 6.01 -18.96 -22.56
N GLY A 134 6.40 -18.02 -21.72
CA GLY A 134 6.19 -16.59 -21.91
C GLY A 134 4.87 -16.06 -21.33
N GLU A 135 4.09 -16.89 -20.64
CA GLU A 135 2.84 -16.50 -19.99
C GLU A 135 3.10 -15.72 -18.70
N LEU A 136 2.28 -14.69 -18.45
CA LEU A 136 2.35 -13.88 -17.26
C LEU A 136 1.36 -14.40 -16.21
N HIS A 137 1.88 -14.63 -15.02
CA HIS A 137 1.14 -15.06 -13.84
C HIS A 137 1.22 -14.03 -12.74
N THR A 138 0.13 -13.82 -12.02
CA THR A 138 0.06 -13.01 -10.81
C THR A 138 -0.83 -13.69 -9.78
N PRO A 139 -0.56 -13.51 -8.47
CA PRO A 139 -1.43 -14.06 -7.44
C PRO A 139 -2.87 -13.56 -7.56
N ASN A 140 -3.83 -14.40 -7.18
CA ASN A 140 -5.21 -13.98 -6.99
C ASN A 140 -5.31 -13.01 -5.80
N THR A 141 -6.24 -12.07 -5.90
CA THR A 141 -6.65 -11.20 -4.79
C THR A 141 -7.86 -11.77 -4.08
#